data_650fa54159e6971a1aa5a773f3b5eef7
#
_entry.id   650fa54159e6971a1aa5a773f3b5eef7
#
_cell.length_a   1.000
_cell.length_b   1.000
_cell.length_c   1.000
_cell.angle_alpha   90.00
_cell.angle_beta   90.00
_cell.angle_gamma   90.00
#
_symmetry.space_group_name_H-M   'P 1'
#
loop_
_entity.id
_entity.type
_entity.pdbx_description
1 polymer ?
#
loop_
_entity_poly.entity_id
_entity_poly.type
_entity_poly.pdbx_seq_one_letter_code
_entity_poly.pdbx_strand_id
1 'polypeptide(L)'
;MAIINQYKAIYPIINSRFENEDVYINATSMEKAVNMITTEKGSEPIMISKIHDNILTEPTEETTVAFEIKSYYIDEESGEETEVPNCIAYPTSVPSCTRGSTLYMQTPNYSFKEEIEGEEVTVNYNFKKWIYNEIEYTSNPQIFTIPLDEEVSSVSVKAIYTRTIE
;
A
#
# COMPACT_ATOMS: atom_id res chain seq x y z
N MET A 1 3.44 17.74 26.39
CA MET A 1 2.91 18.20 25.11
C MET A 1 2.80 16.97 24.23
N ALA A 2 1.65 16.65 23.66
CA ALA A 2 1.53 15.47 22.79
C ALA A 2 2.20 15.76 21.44
N ILE A 3 3.05 14.86 20.99
CA ILE A 3 3.66 14.93 19.66
C ILE A 3 2.56 14.63 18.64
N ILE A 4 2.35 15.54 17.71
CA ILE A 4 1.39 15.37 16.63
C ILE A 4 2.17 15.10 15.36
N ASN A 5 1.87 13.97 14.71
CA ASN A 5 2.47 13.55 13.44
C ASN A 5 1.47 13.72 12.32
N GLN A 6 1.95 13.92 11.10
CA GLN A 6 1.11 13.91 9.90
C GLN A 6 1.20 12.54 9.23
N TYR A 7 0.03 12.04 8.86
CA TYR A 7 -0.14 10.78 8.14
C TYR A 7 -0.79 11.04 6.79
N LYS A 8 -0.39 10.26 5.80
CA LYS A 8 -0.99 10.21 4.48
C LYS A 8 -1.69 8.87 4.33
N ALA A 9 -2.98 8.88 4.09
CA ALA A 9 -3.77 7.71 3.75
C ALA A 9 -4.15 7.73 2.26
N ILE A 10 -4.27 6.57 1.67
CA ILE A 10 -4.60 6.37 0.26
C ILE A 10 -5.87 5.55 0.16
N TYR A 11 -6.82 6.05 -0.63
CA TYR A 11 -8.07 5.40 -0.96
C TYR A 11 -8.18 5.19 -2.47
N PRO A 12 -8.72 4.07 -2.95
CA PRO A 12 -9.02 3.90 -4.36
C PRO A 12 -10.21 4.81 -4.72
N ILE A 13 -10.12 5.50 -5.86
CA ILE A 13 -11.25 6.26 -6.38
C ILE A 13 -12.24 5.28 -7.02
N ILE A 14 -13.49 5.29 -6.53
CA ILE A 14 -14.56 4.44 -7.05
C ILE A 14 -14.75 4.76 -8.55
N ASN A 15 -14.76 3.70 -9.37
CA ASN A 15 -14.88 3.76 -10.84
C ASN A 15 -13.63 4.28 -11.59
N SER A 16 -12.50 4.46 -10.93
CA SER A 16 -11.21 4.68 -11.60
C SER A 16 -10.26 3.54 -11.28
N ARG A 17 -9.74 2.88 -12.33
CA ARG A 17 -8.72 1.82 -12.17
C ARG A 17 -7.36 2.38 -11.78
N PHE A 18 -7.14 3.68 -11.95
CA PHE A 18 -5.81 4.27 -12.02
C PHE A 18 -5.62 5.45 -11.07
N GLU A 19 -6.64 5.85 -10.35
CA GLU A 19 -6.58 7.04 -9.50
C GLU A 19 -6.83 6.67 -8.05
N ASN A 20 -5.98 7.23 -7.19
CA ASN A 20 -6.14 7.14 -5.75
C ASN A 20 -6.35 8.53 -5.18
N GLU A 21 -7.12 8.61 -4.11
CA GLU A 21 -7.28 9.82 -3.33
C GLU A 21 -6.27 9.82 -2.18
N ASP A 22 -5.48 10.88 -2.08
CA ASP A 22 -4.58 11.13 -0.96
C ASP A 22 -5.32 11.92 0.13
N VAL A 23 -5.37 11.37 1.33
CA VAL A 23 -5.98 12.03 2.49
C VAL A 23 -4.92 12.25 3.56
N TYR A 24 -4.79 13.48 4.04
CA TYR A 24 -3.82 13.84 5.06
C TYR A 24 -4.50 14.07 6.39
N ILE A 25 -3.93 13.52 7.46
CA ILE A 25 -4.47 13.65 8.80
C ILE A 25 -3.37 13.83 9.84
N ASN A 26 -3.66 14.65 10.83
CA ASN A 26 -2.77 14.90 11.96
C ASN A 26 -3.26 14.11 13.18
N ALA A 27 -2.42 13.24 13.71
CA ALA A 27 -2.75 12.40 14.86
C ALA A 27 -1.55 12.15 15.77
N THR A 28 -1.80 11.74 16.99
CA THR A 28 -0.74 11.43 17.96
C THR A 28 -0.18 10.01 17.80
N SER A 29 -0.86 9.15 17.04
CA SER A 29 -0.41 7.80 16.73
C SER A 29 -1.03 7.31 15.42
N MET A 30 -0.44 6.27 14.83
CA MET A 30 -0.96 5.58 13.64
C MET A 30 -2.39 5.05 13.88
N GLU A 31 -2.63 4.40 15.03
CA GLU A 31 -3.94 3.87 15.39
C GLU A 31 -5.02 4.97 15.40
N LYS A 32 -4.72 6.12 16.01
CA LYS A 32 -5.64 7.26 15.98
C LYS A 32 -5.87 7.80 14.58
N ALA A 33 -4.82 7.87 13.76
CA ALA A 33 -4.94 8.32 12.38
C ALA A 33 -5.88 7.39 11.59
N VAL A 34 -5.69 6.07 11.68
CA VAL A 34 -6.59 5.08 11.05
C VAL A 34 -8.02 5.27 11.51
N ASN A 35 -8.26 5.34 12.83
CA ASN A 35 -9.62 5.50 13.38
C ASN A 35 -10.30 6.78 12.91
N MET A 36 -9.59 7.90 12.91
CA MET A 36 -10.14 9.20 12.46
C MET A 36 -10.51 9.16 10.99
N ILE A 37 -9.61 8.66 10.14
CA ILE A 37 -9.83 8.56 8.69
C ILE A 37 -10.95 7.58 8.36
N THR A 38 -10.98 6.42 9.01
CA THR A 38 -12.03 5.41 8.82
C THR A 38 -13.40 5.97 9.21
N THR A 39 -13.46 6.75 10.28
CA THR A 39 -14.70 7.41 10.70
C THR A 39 -15.16 8.45 9.68
N GLU A 40 -14.25 9.24 9.12
CA GLU A 40 -14.57 10.28 8.15
C GLU A 40 -14.98 9.70 6.79
N LYS A 41 -14.25 8.70 6.30
CA LYS A 41 -14.47 8.10 4.97
C LYS A 41 -15.49 6.96 4.96
N GLY A 42 -15.81 6.40 6.14
CA GLY A 42 -16.71 5.24 6.27
C GLY A 42 -16.09 3.90 5.86
N SER A 43 -14.79 3.88 5.55
CA SER A 43 -14.03 2.69 5.19
C SER A 43 -12.56 2.86 5.59
N GLU A 44 -11.86 1.74 5.77
CA GLU A 44 -10.43 1.77 6.03
C GLU A 44 -9.63 2.13 4.76
N PRO A 45 -8.48 2.83 4.89
CA PRO A 45 -7.62 3.12 3.76
C PRO A 45 -6.91 1.86 3.25
N ILE A 46 -6.53 1.84 1.98
CA ILE A 46 -5.67 0.77 1.43
C ILE A 46 -4.23 0.89 1.89
N MET A 47 -3.82 2.09 2.25
CA MET A 47 -2.49 2.38 2.78
C MET A 47 -2.56 3.61 3.68
N ILE A 48 -1.80 3.61 4.76
CA ILE A 48 -1.52 4.79 5.56
C ILE A 48 -0.05 4.80 6.00
N SER A 49 0.59 5.93 5.87
CA SER A 49 1.98 6.13 6.27
C SER A 49 2.15 7.41 7.05
N LYS A 50 3.07 7.40 8.00
CA LYS A 50 3.53 8.63 8.65
C LYS A 50 4.50 9.34 7.71
N ILE A 51 4.20 10.59 7.37
CA ILE A 51 5.00 11.40 6.46
C ILE A 51 5.78 12.50 7.16
N HIS A 52 5.32 12.94 8.34
CA HIS A 52 6.00 13.94 9.15
C HIS A 52 5.97 13.56 10.64
N ASP A 53 7.13 13.66 11.28
CA ASP A 53 7.28 13.68 12.74
C ASP A 53 7.23 15.11 13.21
N ASN A 54 6.37 15.39 14.20
CA ASN A 54 6.25 16.71 14.79
C ASN A 54 6.06 17.81 13.73
N ILE A 55 4.82 18.17 13.43
CA ILE A 55 4.41 19.10 12.34
C ILE A 55 5.20 20.44 12.29
N LEU A 56 6.02 20.70 13.29
CA LEU A 56 6.85 21.91 13.37
C LEU A 56 8.23 21.76 12.69
N THR A 57 8.60 20.55 12.23
CA THR A 57 9.88 20.31 11.54
C THR A 57 9.62 19.66 10.20
N GLU A 58 10.09 20.25 9.11
CA GLU A 58 10.07 19.60 7.81
C GLU A 58 11.02 18.38 7.83
N PRO A 59 10.61 17.21 7.28
CA PRO A 59 11.51 16.08 7.17
C PRO A 59 12.67 16.42 6.25
N THR A 60 13.88 16.09 6.68
CA THR A 60 15.06 16.14 5.83
C THR A 60 15.15 14.86 5.01
N GLU A 61 15.89 14.87 3.88
CA GLU A 61 16.12 13.67 3.05
C GLU A 61 16.72 12.52 3.87
N GLU A 62 17.51 12.83 4.90
CA GLU A 62 18.13 11.86 5.81
C GLU A 62 17.11 11.11 6.69
N THR A 63 15.93 11.70 6.93
CA THR A 63 14.88 11.09 7.76
C THR A 63 13.85 10.31 6.96
N THR A 64 13.95 10.30 5.65
CA THR A 64 13.01 9.62 4.76
C THR A 64 13.69 8.54 3.92
N VAL A 65 12.90 7.58 3.47
CA VAL A 65 13.32 6.53 2.53
C VAL A 65 12.27 6.40 1.44
N ALA A 66 12.71 6.19 0.22
CA ALA A 66 11.80 5.91 -0.89
C ALA A 66 11.08 4.58 -0.67
N PHE A 67 9.78 4.56 -0.94
CA PHE A 67 8.93 3.40 -0.72
C PHE A 67 8.18 3.03 -1.99
N GLU A 68 8.34 1.79 -2.44
CA GLU A 68 7.70 1.27 -3.64
C GLU A 68 6.78 0.09 -3.30
N ILE A 69 5.61 0.05 -3.95
CA ILE A 69 4.69 -1.08 -3.88
C ILE A 69 4.44 -1.59 -5.28
N LYS A 70 4.53 -2.91 -5.44
CA LYS A 70 4.19 -3.61 -6.68
C LYS A 70 3.24 -4.75 -6.39
N SER A 71 2.36 -5.01 -7.34
CA SER A 71 1.41 -6.12 -7.28
C SER A 71 1.76 -7.16 -8.33
N TYR A 72 1.77 -8.43 -7.92
CA TYR A 72 2.05 -9.58 -8.77
C TYR A 72 1.00 -10.65 -8.56
N TYR A 73 0.75 -11.44 -9.58
CA TYR A 73 0.09 -12.73 -9.39
C TYR A 73 1.07 -13.87 -9.68
N ILE A 74 0.87 -14.98 -9.02
CA ILE A 74 1.60 -16.22 -9.28
C ILE A 74 0.70 -17.08 -10.16
N ASP A 75 1.22 -17.45 -11.31
CA ASP A 75 0.61 -18.50 -12.13
C ASP A 75 0.75 -19.85 -11.41
N GLU A 76 -0.35 -20.54 -11.17
CA GLU A 76 -0.36 -21.76 -10.38
C GLU A 76 0.30 -22.96 -11.11
N GLU A 77 0.39 -22.92 -12.44
CA GLU A 77 0.97 -24.01 -13.23
C GLU A 77 2.48 -23.83 -13.39
N SER A 78 2.92 -22.63 -13.73
CA SER A 78 4.35 -22.33 -13.96
C SER A 78 5.10 -21.88 -12.70
N GLY A 79 4.40 -21.34 -11.71
CA GLY A 79 4.99 -20.69 -10.54
C GLY A 79 5.62 -19.34 -10.86
N GLU A 80 5.41 -18.82 -12.07
CA GLU A 80 5.96 -17.54 -12.51
C GLU A 80 5.23 -16.36 -11.86
N GLU A 81 6.01 -15.37 -11.37
CA GLU A 81 5.48 -14.10 -10.90
C GLU A 81 5.29 -13.16 -12.09
N THR A 82 4.06 -12.70 -12.32
CA THR A 82 3.73 -11.71 -13.32
C THR A 82 3.20 -10.45 -12.65
N GLU A 83 3.70 -9.27 -13.04
CA GLU A 83 3.16 -8.01 -12.54
C GLU A 83 1.70 -7.87 -13.00
N VAL A 84 0.81 -7.52 -12.07
CA VAL A 84 -0.62 -7.39 -12.36
C VAL A 84 -0.83 -6.16 -13.23
N PRO A 85 -1.22 -6.33 -14.50
CA PRO A 85 -1.41 -5.22 -15.39
C PRO A 85 -2.58 -4.37 -14.88
N ASN A 86 -2.36 -3.08 -14.74
CA ASN A 86 -3.40 -2.12 -14.35
C ASN A 86 -4.06 -2.38 -12.97
N CYS A 87 -3.54 -3.29 -12.17
CA CYS A 87 -3.99 -3.47 -10.79
C CYS A 87 -3.41 -2.36 -9.94
N ILE A 88 -4.04 -1.24 -9.97
CA ILE A 88 -3.59 -0.05 -9.28
C ILE A 88 -4.44 0.16 -8.04
N ALA A 89 -4.28 -0.75 -7.12
CA ALA A 89 -4.62 -0.49 -5.74
C ALA A 89 -3.53 0.33 -5.05
N TYR A 90 -2.36 0.43 -5.68
CA TYR A 90 -1.20 1.03 -5.08
C TYR A 90 -0.67 2.14 -5.98
N PRO A 91 -0.22 3.28 -5.41
CA PRO A 91 0.42 4.29 -6.20
C PRO A 91 1.66 3.71 -6.87
N THR A 92 1.78 3.89 -8.17
CA THR A 92 3.00 3.57 -8.94
C THR A 92 4.13 4.54 -8.62
N SER A 93 3.81 5.67 -8.01
CA SER A 93 4.78 6.64 -7.50
C SER A 93 5.13 6.32 -6.06
N VAL A 94 6.42 6.31 -5.78
CA VAL A 94 6.99 6.02 -4.48
C VAL A 94 6.65 7.12 -3.49
N PRO A 95 5.78 6.92 -2.50
CA PRO A 95 5.71 7.82 -1.39
C PRO A 95 7.00 7.68 -0.58
N SER A 96 7.57 8.77 -0.12
CA SER A 96 8.63 8.70 0.89
C SER A 96 8.00 8.36 2.24
N CYS A 97 8.64 7.47 2.99
CA CYS A 97 8.26 7.10 4.35
C CYS A 97 9.32 7.56 5.34
N THR A 98 8.90 7.95 6.54
CA THR A 98 9.84 8.29 7.61
C THR A 98 10.53 7.04 8.13
N ARG A 99 11.86 7.08 8.25
CA ARG A 99 12.66 6.00 8.83
C ARG A 99 12.22 5.68 10.26
N GLY A 100 12.21 4.41 10.62
CA GLY A 100 11.76 3.94 11.93
C GLY A 100 10.25 4.05 12.16
N SER A 101 9.49 4.54 11.19
CA SER A 101 8.02 4.59 11.31
C SER A 101 7.39 3.25 10.97
N THR A 102 6.10 3.13 11.28
CA THR A 102 5.27 2.00 10.87
C THR A 102 4.38 2.39 9.70
N LEU A 103 4.17 1.42 8.82
CA LEU A 103 3.33 1.52 7.64
C LEU A 103 2.19 0.51 7.77
N TYR A 104 0.96 0.99 7.84
CA TYR A 104 -0.23 0.15 7.78
C TYR A 104 -0.64 -0.04 6.33
N MET A 105 -0.83 -1.27 5.91
CA MET A 105 -1.23 -1.60 4.55
C MET A 105 -2.38 -2.59 4.53
N GLN A 106 -3.33 -2.32 3.65
CA GLN A 106 -4.46 -3.18 3.38
C GLN A 106 -4.73 -3.21 1.87
N THR A 107 -5.02 -4.39 1.35
CA THR A 107 -5.41 -4.54 -0.06
C THR A 107 -6.69 -5.34 -0.18
N PRO A 108 -7.68 -4.87 -0.95
CA PRO A 108 -8.85 -5.67 -1.28
C PRO A 108 -8.53 -6.72 -2.36
N ASN A 109 -9.46 -7.65 -2.55
CA ASN A 109 -9.51 -8.45 -3.76
C ASN A 109 -10.07 -7.60 -4.90
N TYR A 110 -9.63 -7.89 -6.13
CA TYR A 110 -10.02 -7.16 -7.33
C TYR A 110 -10.70 -8.07 -8.32
N SER A 111 -11.66 -7.52 -9.05
CA SER A 111 -12.32 -8.17 -10.16
C SER A 111 -12.39 -7.19 -11.32
N PHE A 112 -11.84 -7.59 -12.47
CA PHE A 112 -11.79 -6.77 -13.67
C PHE A 112 -12.31 -7.55 -14.86
N LYS A 113 -12.82 -6.83 -15.86
CA LYS A 113 -13.06 -7.38 -17.17
C LYS A 113 -11.82 -7.19 -18.03
N GLU A 114 -11.34 -8.28 -18.59
CA GLU A 114 -10.18 -8.32 -19.48
C GLU A 114 -10.58 -8.99 -20.80
N GLU A 115 -9.95 -8.59 -21.89
CA GLU A 115 -10.10 -9.26 -23.18
C GLU A 115 -9.00 -10.32 -23.31
N ILE A 116 -9.41 -11.59 -23.35
CA ILE A 116 -8.51 -12.72 -23.52
C ILE A 116 -8.95 -13.49 -24.77
N GLU A 117 -8.06 -13.63 -25.73
CA GLU A 117 -8.33 -14.31 -27.02
C GLU A 117 -9.53 -13.76 -27.80
N GLY A 118 -9.85 -12.45 -27.59
CA GLY A 118 -10.97 -11.77 -28.24
C GLY A 118 -12.32 -11.91 -27.52
N GLU A 119 -12.34 -12.54 -26.34
CA GLU A 119 -13.52 -12.65 -25.49
C GLU A 119 -13.36 -11.80 -24.21
N GLU A 120 -14.43 -11.10 -23.82
CA GLU A 120 -14.46 -10.36 -22.54
C GLU A 120 -14.74 -11.36 -21.42
N VAL A 121 -13.77 -11.52 -20.52
CA VAL A 121 -13.86 -12.42 -19.37
C VAL A 121 -13.71 -11.64 -18.08
N THR A 122 -14.24 -12.17 -16.99
CA THR A 122 -14.01 -11.62 -15.65
C THR A 122 -12.76 -12.27 -15.06
N VAL A 123 -11.80 -11.43 -14.66
CA VAL A 123 -10.56 -11.89 -14.02
C VAL A 123 -10.58 -11.42 -12.57
N ASN A 124 -10.44 -12.36 -11.64
CA ASN A 124 -10.42 -12.12 -10.22
C ASN A 124 -8.99 -12.25 -9.68
N TYR A 125 -8.54 -11.24 -8.96
CA TYR A 125 -7.27 -11.22 -8.23
C TYR A 125 -7.58 -11.28 -6.74
N ASN A 126 -7.26 -12.40 -6.11
CA ASN A 126 -7.46 -12.61 -4.69
C ASN A 126 -6.14 -12.46 -3.94
N PHE A 127 -6.11 -11.61 -2.94
CA PHE A 127 -4.91 -11.39 -2.13
C PHE A 127 -4.46 -12.68 -1.48
N LYS A 128 -3.16 -12.98 -1.57
CA LYS A 128 -2.53 -14.15 -1.00
C LYS A 128 -1.57 -13.79 0.14
N LYS A 129 -0.64 -12.88 -0.12
CA LYS A 129 0.40 -12.49 0.84
C LYS A 129 1.10 -11.20 0.45
N TRP A 130 1.77 -10.59 1.43
CA TRP A 130 2.79 -9.56 1.23
C TRP A 130 4.17 -10.20 1.25
N ILE A 131 5.12 -9.61 0.52
CA ILE A 131 6.55 -9.89 0.66
C ILE A 131 7.24 -8.56 0.98
N TYR A 132 7.91 -8.52 2.12
CA TYR A 132 8.69 -7.37 2.57
C TYR A 132 10.01 -7.86 3.16
N ASN A 133 11.14 -7.34 2.67
CA ASN A 133 12.49 -7.80 3.05
C ASN A 133 12.62 -9.34 2.95
N GLU A 134 12.13 -9.94 1.86
CA GLU A 134 12.12 -11.39 1.61
C GLU A 134 11.28 -12.22 2.60
N ILE A 135 10.59 -11.58 3.53
CA ILE A 135 9.71 -12.24 4.51
C ILE A 135 8.27 -12.17 4.00
N GLU A 136 7.56 -13.28 4.13
CA GLU A 136 6.16 -13.41 3.76
C GLU A 136 5.23 -13.09 4.94
N TYR A 137 4.16 -12.34 4.66
CA TYR A 137 3.12 -11.98 5.62
C TYR A 137 1.74 -12.25 5.00
N THR A 138 0.92 -13.03 5.69
CA THR A 138 -0.42 -13.43 5.21
C THR A 138 -1.55 -12.60 5.79
N SER A 139 -1.27 -11.77 6.79
CA SER A 139 -2.27 -10.89 7.39
C SER A 139 -2.63 -9.74 6.44
N ASN A 140 -3.89 -9.41 6.36
CA ASN A 140 -4.40 -8.28 5.62
C ASN A 140 -5.55 -7.65 6.44
N PRO A 141 -5.32 -6.52 7.10
CA PRO A 141 -4.18 -5.60 7.01
C PRO A 141 -2.87 -6.13 7.64
N GLN A 142 -1.76 -5.51 7.26
CA GLN A 142 -0.43 -5.77 7.80
C GLN A 142 0.27 -4.46 8.18
N ILE A 143 1.07 -4.51 9.25
CA ILE A 143 1.92 -3.39 9.68
C ILE A 143 3.38 -3.76 9.39
N PHE A 144 4.07 -2.88 8.71
CA PHE A 144 5.51 -2.98 8.44
C PHE A 144 6.27 -1.89 9.21
N THR A 145 7.49 -2.19 9.61
CA THR A 145 8.41 -1.20 10.20
C THR A 145 9.41 -0.76 9.13
N ILE A 146 9.49 0.53 8.90
CA ILE A 146 10.47 1.12 7.97
C ILE A 146 11.85 1.11 8.63
N PRO A 147 12.90 0.64 7.94
CA PRO A 147 14.25 0.59 8.50
C PRO A 147 14.75 1.95 9.01
N LEU A 148 15.51 1.94 10.11
CA LEU A 148 16.25 3.11 10.60
C LEU A 148 17.58 3.30 9.87
N ASP A 149 18.06 2.26 9.19
CA ASP A 149 19.34 2.22 8.53
C ASP A 149 19.42 3.25 7.39
N GLU A 150 20.37 4.18 7.48
CA GLU A 150 20.59 5.24 6.50
C GLU A 150 21.19 4.72 5.18
N GLU A 151 21.79 3.53 5.18
CA GLU A 151 22.32 2.90 3.96
C GLU A 151 21.19 2.35 3.07
N VAL A 152 20.00 2.14 3.63
CA VAL A 152 18.82 1.71 2.86
C VAL A 152 18.22 2.91 2.12
N SER A 153 18.43 2.99 0.82
CA SER A 153 17.94 4.08 -0.03
C SER A 153 16.47 3.92 -0.46
N SER A 154 15.97 2.69 -0.50
CA SER A 154 14.59 2.38 -0.89
C SER A 154 14.08 1.14 -0.18
N VAL A 155 12.78 1.09 0.01
CA VAL A 155 12.05 -0.04 0.59
C VAL A 155 10.96 -0.45 -0.38
N SER A 156 10.81 -1.74 -0.62
CA SER A 156 9.82 -2.29 -1.53
C SER A 156 8.93 -3.31 -0.83
N VAL A 157 7.63 -3.25 -1.07
CA VAL A 157 6.65 -4.27 -0.69
C VAL A 157 6.01 -4.83 -1.94
N LYS A 158 5.94 -6.17 -2.01
CA LYS A 158 5.16 -6.85 -3.04
C LYS A 158 3.83 -7.34 -2.45
N ALA A 159 2.74 -7.07 -3.14
CA ALA A 159 1.45 -7.71 -2.89
C ALA A 159 1.28 -8.86 -3.88
N ILE A 160 1.11 -10.06 -3.38
CA ILE A 160 0.96 -11.27 -4.19
C ILE A 160 -0.50 -11.72 -4.19
N TYR A 161 -1.01 -11.98 -5.37
CA TYR A 161 -2.38 -12.45 -5.61
C TYR A 161 -2.40 -13.82 -6.27
N THR A 162 -3.51 -14.52 -6.15
CA THR A 162 -3.91 -15.59 -7.07
C THR A 162 -4.82 -15.00 -8.14
N ARG A 163 -4.72 -15.48 -9.37
CA ARG A 163 -5.53 -15.05 -10.51
C ARG A 163 -6.46 -16.19 -10.92
N THR A 164 -7.76 -15.88 -11.05
CA THR A 164 -8.77 -16.81 -11.59
C THR A 164 -9.57 -16.13 -12.68
N ILE A 165 -10.00 -16.88 -13.69
CA ILE A 165 -10.78 -16.40 -14.84
C ILE A 165 -12.16 -17.06 -14.77
N GLU A 166 -13.23 -16.25 -14.92
CA GLU A 166 -14.62 -16.70 -14.98
C GLU A 166 -15.28 -16.30 -16.30
#